data_e823de85fa24ccdd409f7fd00069a7c6
#
_entry.id   e823de85fa24ccdd409f7fd00069a7c6
#
_cell.length_a   1.000
_cell.length_b   1.000
_cell.length_c   1.000
_cell.angle_alpha   90.00
_cell.angle_beta   90.00
_cell.angle_gamma   90.00
#
_symmetry.space_group_name_H-M   'P 1'
#
loop_
_entity.id
_entity.type
_entity.pdbx_description
1 polymer ?
#
loop_
_entity_poly.entity_id
_entity_poly.type
_entity_poly.pdbx_seq_one_letter_code
_entity_poly.pdbx_strand_id
1 'polypeptide(L)'
;GEEGVPLPTFSAAAKVRVGVTCLLFLSSACCNGAVLWSAARAPRRRPPRVRVLMANLAAADLLVTVVVMPLDAAWNITVQWYGGDVACRALMFLKLAAMYASAFITVVIALDRHAAIVNPLAVGSAERRNKAMLCAAWALSAVLALPQVFVFRTVSRSRPRRFVQCATVGSFAAHWQETLYNMFTFSCLFLLPLLVMVLCYGRILAAISGRMKDTGVSSQEIQLRRSYNNIPRARMRTLKMSIVIVLTFVVCWTPYYLLGLWYWFSPEMLTRGKVPPSLSHILFLFGLFNTCLDPLVYGLFTVHFHREMRRVCRCGRRRHQQEVASTLTGSFRVSITVV
;
A
#
# COMPACT_ATOMS: atom_id res chain seq x y z
N GLY A 1 -0.20 2.70 -48.27
CA GLY A 1 1.01 2.53 -47.45
C GLY A 1 0.63 2.54 -46.00
N GLU A 2 0.57 1.39 -45.31
CA GLU A 2 0.56 1.31 -43.87
C GLU A 2 1.99 1.67 -43.41
N GLU A 3 2.21 2.94 -43.06
CA GLU A 3 3.40 3.36 -42.34
C GLU A 3 3.42 2.59 -40.99
N GLY A 4 4.42 1.70 -40.88
CA GLY A 4 4.55 0.86 -39.68
C GLY A 4 4.72 1.70 -38.45
N VAL A 5 3.73 1.64 -37.53
CA VAL A 5 3.81 2.25 -36.21
C VAL A 5 5.13 1.82 -35.56
N PRO A 6 6.01 2.76 -35.20
CA PRO A 6 7.31 2.42 -34.61
C PRO A 6 7.11 1.62 -33.34
N LEU A 7 7.83 0.51 -33.21
CA LEU A 7 7.81 -0.32 -32.01
C LEU A 7 8.27 0.51 -30.80
N PRO A 8 7.63 0.39 -29.65
CA PRO A 8 8.04 1.10 -28.45
C PRO A 8 9.48 0.69 -28.08
N THR A 9 10.30 1.69 -27.72
CA THR A 9 11.71 1.51 -27.36
C THR A 9 11.97 1.89 -25.91
N PHE A 10 13.06 1.40 -25.33
CA PHE A 10 13.49 1.77 -23.98
C PHE A 10 14.00 3.23 -23.96
N SER A 11 13.06 4.16 -23.89
CA SER A 11 13.30 5.61 -23.93
C SER A 11 13.97 6.15 -22.66
N ALA A 12 14.50 7.39 -22.73
CA ALA A 12 15.03 8.09 -21.56
C ALA A 12 13.99 8.22 -20.44
N ALA A 13 12.72 8.48 -20.79
CA ALA A 13 11.61 8.51 -19.84
C ALA A 13 11.37 7.14 -19.17
N ALA A 14 11.53 6.04 -19.89
CA ALA A 14 11.43 4.70 -19.32
C ALA A 14 12.58 4.43 -18.32
N LYS A 15 13.80 4.88 -18.62
CA LYS A 15 14.96 4.77 -17.70
C LYS A 15 14.71 5.50 -16.38
N VAL A 16 14.18 6.72 -16.43
CA VAL A 16 13.83 7.50 -15.26
C VAL A 16 12.73 6.79 -14.44
N ARG A 17 11.68 6.28 -15.11
CA ARG A 17 10.61 5.51 -14.44
C ARG A 17 11.16 4.29 -13.70
N VAL A 18 12.00 3.51 -14.35
CA VAL A 18 12.65 2.34 -13.72
C VAL A 18 13.49 2.76 -12.52
N GLY A 19 14.28 3.83 -12.63
CA GLY A 19 15.05 4.37 -11.51
C GLY A 19 14.18 4.76 -10.32
N VAL A 20 13.07 5.47 -10.57
CA VAL A 20 12.09 5.84 -9.53
C VAL A 20 11.45 4.58 -8.92
N THR A 21 11.05 3.60 -9.74
CA THR A 21 10.48 2.34 -9.26
C THR A 21 11.46 1.59 -8.36
N CYS A 22 12.75 1.54 -8.71
CA CYS A 22 13.78 0.93 -7.86
C CYS A 22 13.93 1.65 -6.51
N LEU A 23 13.90 2.98 -6.49
CA LEU A 23 13.93 3.76 -5.25
C LEU A 23 12.70 3.50 -4.38
N LEU A 24 11.51 3.46 -4.98
CA LEU A 24 10.27 3.12 -4.27
C LEU A 24 10.32 1.69 -3.73
N PHE A 25 10.82 0.73 -4.51
CA PHE A 25 10.99 -0.66 -4.08
C PHE A 25 11.88 -0.75 -2.84
N LEU A 26 13.07 -0.15 -2.87
CA LEU A 26 14.00 -0.18 -1.75
C LEU A 26 13.41 0.50 -0.51
N SER A 27 12.82 1.67 -0.67
CA SER A 27 12.18 2.42 0.42
C SER A 27 11.03 1.62 1.05
N SER A 28 10.13 1.10 0.22
CA SER A 28 8.98 0.33 0.68
C SER A 28 9.40 -0.99 1.33
N ALA A 29 10.34 -1.73 0.74
CA ALA A 29 10.85 -2.98 1.28
C ALA A 29 11.50 -2.77 2.66
N CYS A 30 12.34 -1.74 2.81
CA CYS A 30 12.99 -1.41 4.07
C CYS A 30 11.98 -0.98 5.14
N CYS A 31 11.07 -0.05 4.81
CA CYS A 31 10.16 0.52 5.79
C CYS A 31 9.09 -0.50 6.23
N ASN A 32 8.44 -1.20 5.31
CA ASN A 32 7.44 -2.22 5.65
C ASN A 32 8.10 -3.45 6.30
N GLY A 33 9.29 -3.86 5.84
CA GLY A 33 10.08 -4.91 6.47
C GLY A 33 10.43 -4.57 7.93
N ALA A 34 10.79 -3.33 8.22
CA ALA A 34 11.05 -2.86 9.59
C ALA A 34 9.80 -2.93 10.48
N VAL A 35 8.61 -2.59 9.94
CA VAL A 35 7.33 -2.73 10.67
C VAL A 35 7.06 -4.19 11.01
N LEU A 36 7.16 -5.10 10.03
CA LEU A 36 6.94 -6.54 10.27
C LEU A 36 7.95 -7.12 11.27
N TRP A 37 9.21 -6.76 11.14
CA TRP A 37 10.26 -7.21 12.04
C TRP A 37 10.04 -6.73 13.48
N SER A 38 9.65 -5.45 13.65
CA SER A 38 9.26 -4.88 14.94
C SER A 38 8.05 -5.59 15.53
N ALA A 39 7.07 -5.93 14.70
CA ALA A 39 5.87 -6.66 15.13
C ALA A 39 6.19 -8.09 15.58
N ALA A 40 7.10 -8.78 14.90
CA ALA A 40 7.52 -10.15 15.22
C ALA A 40 8.34 -10.25 16.50
N ARG A 41 9.19 -9.25 16.80
CA ARG A 41 10.05 -9.22 18.00
C ARG A 41 9.34 -8.77 19.28
N ALA A 42 8.14 -8.27 19.18
CA ALA A 42 7.39 -7.80 20.33
C ALA A 42 6.98 -8.98 21.25
N PRO A 43 6.95 -8.77 22.58
CA PRO A 43 6.50 -9.79 23.51
C PRO A 43 5.12 -10.35 23.11
N ARG A 44 4.98 -11.68 23.10
CA ARG A 44 3.74 -12.38 22.70
C ARG A 44 2.53 -12.11 23.62
N ARG A 45 2.70 -11.45 24.75
CA ARG A 45 1.58 -11.07 25.62
C ARG A 45 0.70 -10.03 24.88
N ARG A 46 -0.43 -10.49 24.32
CA ARG A 46 -1.50 -9.75 23.67
C ARG A 46 -1.02 -8.47 22.95
N PRO A 47 -0.57 -8.57 21.68
CA PRO A 47 -0.10 -7.41 20.94
C PRO A 47 -1.23 -6.36 20.86
N PRO A 48 -0.92 -5.06 21.00
CA PRO A 48 -1.93 -4.01 20.81
C PRO A 48 -2.60 -4.18 19.42
N ARG A 49 -3.92 -4.05 19.35
CA ARG A 49 -4.71 -4.25 18.11
C ARG A 49 -4.14 -3.47 16.92
N VAL A 50 -3.72 -2.23 17.16
CA VAL A 50 -3.09 -1.38 16.14
C VAL A 50 -1.88 -2.05 15.52
N ARG A 51 -1.06 -2.76 16.31
CA ARG A 51 0.13 -3.46 15.80
C ARG A 51 -0.24 -4.58 14.82
N VAL A 52 -1.29 -5.36 15.12
CA VAL A 52 -1.76 -6.43 14.24
C VAL A 52 -2.28 -5.85 12.93
N LEU A 53 -3.05 -4.76 12.98
CA LEU A 53 -3.56 -4.08 11.80
C LEU A 53 -2.42 -3.53 10.94
N MET A 54 -1.45 -2.84 11.56
CA MET A 54 -0.31 -2.27 10.84
C MET A 54 0.64 -3.35 10.29
N ALA A 55 0.78 -4.48 10.97
CA ALA A 55 1.55 -5.60 10.44
C ALA A 55 0.88 -6.22 9.20
N ASN A 56 -0.44 -6.33 9.18
CA ASN A 56 -1.17 -6.79 7.99
C ASN A 56 -1.09 -5.78 6.84
N LEU A 57 -1.20 -4.48 7.12
CA LEU A 57 -1.00 -3.44 6.11
C LEU A 57 0.42 -3.52 5.52
N ALA A 58 1.45 -3.59 6.37
CA ALA A 58 2.83 -3.74 5.93
C ALA A 58 3.07 -5.03 5.12
N ALA A 59 2.37 -6.13 5.45
CA ALA A 59 2.44 -7.37 4.67
C ALA A 59 1.81 -7.20 3.28
N ALA A 60 0.66 -6.53 3.17
CA ALA A 60 0.01 -6.22 1.90
C ALA A 60 0.87 -5.27 1.05
N ASP A 61 1.44 -4.24 1.65
CA ASP A 61 2.33 -3.29 0.98
C ASP A 61 3.65 -3.94 0.52
N LEU A 62 4.19 -4.90 1.29
CA LEU A 62 5.31 -5.72 0.83
C LEU A 62 4.92 -6.62 -0.35
N LEU A 63 3.70 -7.15 -0.36
CA LEU A 63 3.23 -7.92 -1.52
C LEU A 63 3.12 -7.02 -2.77
N VAL A 64 2.60 -5.80 -2.64
CA VAL A 64 2.66 -4.78 -3.71
C VAL A 64 4.11 -4.51 -4.12
N THR A 65 4.99 -4.33 -3.17
CA THR A 65 6.41 -4.01 -3.41
C THR A 65 7.11 -5.12 -4.20
N VAL A 66 6.95 -6.39 -3.81
CA VAL A 66 7.69 -7.51 -4.43
C VAL A 66 7.03 -8.04 -5.71
N VAL A 67 5.76 -7.75 -5.94
CA VAL A 67 5.04 -8.19 -7.15
C VAL A 67 4.90 -7.06 -8.16
N VAL A 68 4.31 -5.93 -7.75
CA VAL A 68 3.90 -4.87 -8.68
C VAL A 68 5.10 -4.08 -9.17
N MET A 69 5.99 -3.65 -8.26
CA MET A 69 7.12 -2.79 -8.64
C MET A 69 8.14 -3.48 -9.54
N PRO A 70 8.61 -4.73 -9.26
CA PRO A 70 9.51 -5.43 -10.17
C PRO A 70 8.87 -5.76 -11.52
N LEU A 71 7.56 -6.09 -11.51
CA LEU A 71 6.82 -6.35 -12.73
C LEU A 71 6.73 -5.09 -13.61
N ASP A 72 6.43 -3.92 -13.02
CA ASP A 72 6.40 -2.65 -13.73
C ASP A 72 7.78 -2.26 -14.27
N ALA A 73 8.83 -2.41 -13.47
CA ALA A 73 10.20 -2.14 -13.88
C ALA A 73 10.65 -3.06 -15.03
N ALA A 74 10.42 -4.37 -14.91
CA ALA A 74 10.74 -5.34 -15.93
C ALA A 74 10.02 -5.02 -17.25
N TRP A 75 8.74 -4.68 -17.18
CA TRP A 75 7.95 -4.33 -18.38
C TRP A 75 8.44 -3.05 -19.06
N ASN A 76 8.82 -2.05 -18.29
CA ASN A 76 9.42 -0.82 -18.83
C ASN A 76 10.79 -1.05 -19.47
N ILE A 77 11.60 -2.00 -18.96
CA ILE A 77 12.93 -2.34 -19.49
C ILE A 77 12.80 -3.17 -20.77
N THR A 78 12.01 -4.25 -20.72
CA THR A 78 11.89 -5.21 -21.80
C THR A 78 10.99 -4.73 -22.94
N VAL A 79 10.10 -3.77 -22.64
CA VAL A 79 9.09 -3.20 -23.53
C VAL A 79 8.08 -4.24 -24.03
N GLN A 80 8.40 -5.54 -23.98
CA GLN A 80 7.54 -6.66 -24.36
C GLN A 80 7.53 -7.74 -23.29
N TRP A 81 6.57 -8.66 -23.41
CA TRP A 81 6.36 -9.73 -22.44
C TRP A 81 7.14 -11.00 -22.83
N TYR A 82 7.95 -11.52 -21.90
CA TYR A 82 8.74 -12.75 -22.09
C TYR A 82 8.30 -13.89 -21.17
N GLY A 83 7.43 -13.66 -20.20
CA GLY A 83 7.09 -14.63 -19.16
C GLY A 83 6.14 -15.77 -19.58
N GLY A 84 5.64 -15.75 -20.82
CA GLY A 84 4.64 -16.73 -21.28
C GLY A 84 3.24 -16.47 -20.71
N ASP A 85 2.27 -17.32 -21.08
CA ASP A 85 0.86 -17.11 -20.76
C ASP A 85 0.54 -17.38 -19.27
N VAL A 86 1.13 -18.43 -18.71
CA VAL A 86 0.91 -18.77 -17.29
C VAL A 86 1.39 -17.66 -16.36
N ALA A 87 2.60 -17.14 -16.58
CA ALA A 87 3.13 -16.05 -15.79
C ALA A 87 2.34 -14.75 -16.00
N CYS A 88 1.85 -14.47 -17.23
CA CYS A 88 0.98 -13.34 -17.51
C CYS A 88 -0.26 -13.37 -16.60
N ARG A 89 -1.00 -14.47 -16.59
CA ARG A 89 -2.23 -14.65 -15.81
C ARG A 89 -1.97 -14.59 -14.31
N ALA A 90 -0.96 -15.33 -13.85
CA ALA A 90 -0.61 -15.40 -12.42
C ALA A 90 -0.13 -14.06 -11.86
N LEU A 91 0.74 -13.35 -12.60
CA LEU A 91 1.27 -12.06 -12.12
C LEU A 91 0.21 -10.95 -12.19
N MET A 92 -0.71 -10.95 -13.16
CA MET A 92 -1.81 -10.00 -13.18
C MET A 92 -2.80 -10.26 -12.04
N PHE A 93 -3.09 -11.52 -11.72
CA PHE A 93 -3.87 -11.90 -10.54
C PHE A 93 -3.20 -11.41 -9.26
N LEU A 94 -1.92 -11.74 -9.05
CA LEU A 94 -1.17 -11.33 -7.84
C LEU A 94 -1.06 -9.81 -7.71
N LYS A 95 -0.85 -9.10 -8.82
CA LYS A 95 -0.81 -7.64 -8.87
C LYS A 95 -2.11 -7.05 -8.32
N LEU A 96 -3.25 -7.47 -8.85
CA LEU A 96 -4.55 -6.94 -8.44
C LEU A 96 -4.92 -7.39 -7.02
N ALA A 97 -4.64 -8.64 -6.64
CA ALA A 97 -4.87 -9.14 -5.28
C ALA A 97 -4.08 -8.36 -4.22
N ALA A 98 -2.81 -8.04 -4.51
CA ALA A 98 -1.98 -7.22 -3.62
C ALA A 98 -2.54 -5.81 -3.43
N MET A 99 -2.99 -5.17 -4.52
CA MET A 99 -3.58 -3.84 -4.47
C MET A 99 -4.91 -3.83 -3.70
N TYR A 100 -5.79 -4.83 -3.91
CA TYR A 100 -7.00 -4.99 -3.13
C TYR A 100 -6.71 -5.20 -1.65
N ALA A 101 -5.72 -6.05 -1.32
CA ALA A 101 -5.38 -6.33 0.07
C ALA A 101 -4.94 -5.05 0.81
N SER A 102 -4.07 -4.23 0.23
CA SER A 102 -3.66 -2.95 0.82
C SER A 102 -4.85 -2.01 1.03
N ALA A 103 -5.73 -1.85 0.01
CA ALA A 103 -6.92 -1.00 0.11
C ALA A 103 -7.91 -1.50 1.18
N PHE A 104 -8.23 -2.80 1.21
CA PHE A 104 -9.20 -3.36 2.15
C PHE A 104 -8.69 -3.38 3.60
N ILE A 105 -7.39 -3.60 3.80
CA ILE A 105 -6.81 -3.52 5.15
C ILE A 105 -6.85 -2.07 5.65
N THR A 106 -6.65 -1.07 4.78
CA THR A 106 -6.86 0.34 5.12
C THR A 106 -8.30 0.62 5.58
N VAL A 107 -9.29 0.01 4.90
CA VAL A 107 -10.70 0.05 5.34
C VAL A 107 -10.88 -0.59 6.72
N VAL A 108 -10.27 -1.75 6.96
CA VAL A 108 -10.35 -2.42 8.28
C VAL A 108 -9.77 -1.54 9.38
N ILE A 109 -8.69 -0.79 9.12
CA ILE A 109 -8.13 0.19 10.05
C ILE A 109 -9.15 1.30 10.35
N ALA A 110 -9.82 1.83 9.34
CA ALA A 110 -10.86 2.85 9.50
C ALA A 110 -12.05 2.34 10.33
N LEU A 111 -12.53 1.14 10.05
CA LEU A 111 -13.61 0.46 10.80
C LEU A 111 -13.24 0.19 12.26
N ASP A 112 -11.99 -0.23 12.53
CA ASP A 112 -11.52 -0.42 13.90
C ASP A 112 -11.48 0.89 14.67
N ARG A 113 -11.01 1.98 14.03
CA ARG A 113 -11.00 3.32 14.64
C ARG A 113 -12.40 3.83 14.90
N HIS A 114 -13.31 3.68 13.95
CA HIS A 114 -14.72 4.01 14.10
C HIS A 114 -15.32 3.31 15.33
N ALA A 115 -15.17 1.99 15.41
CA ALA A 115 -15.71 1.22 16.53
C ALA A 115 -15.07 1.58 17.90
N ALA A 116 -13.76 1.87 17.92
CA ALA A 116 -13.06 2.24 19.15
C ALA A 116 -13.51 3.60 19.72
N ILE A 117 -14.02 4.50 18.87
CA ILE A 117 -14.41 5.86 19.28
C ILE A 117 -15.92 5.95 19.49
N VAL A 118 -16.71 5.39 18.59
CA VAL A 118 -18.18 5.47 18.66
C VAL A 118 -18.74 4.52 19.74
N ASN A 119 -18.20 3.28 19.82
CA ASN A 119 -18.64 2.24 20.74
C ASN A 119 -17.53 1.79 21.71
N PRO A 120 -17.10 2.63 22.66
CA PRO A 120 -15.96 2.35 23.53
C PRO A 120 -16.16 1.15 24.47
N LEU A 121 -17.41 0.75 24.75
CA LEU A 121 -17.75 -0.39 25.62
C LEU A 121 -17.58 -1.75 24.95
N ALA A 122 -17.61 -1.83 23.60
CA ALA A 122 -17.48 -3.08 22.83
C ALA A 122 -16.01 -3.57 22.71
N VAL A 123 -15.15 -3.26 23.69
CA VAL A 123 -13.71 -3.59 23.65
C VAL A 123 -13.46 -5.10 23.70
N GLY A 124 -14.29 -5.88 24.38
CA GLY A 124 -14.10 -7.33 24.55
C GLY A 124 -14.19 -8.13 23.24
N SER A 125 -15.09 -7.75 22.34
CA SER A 125 -15.30 -8.43 21.05
C SER A 125 -14.42 -7.92 19.90
N ALA A 126 -13.69 -6.81 20.12
CA ALA A 126 -12.99 -6.11 19.06
C ALA A 126 -11.82 -6.91 18.46
N GLU A 127 -11.14 -7.76 19.23
CA GLU A 127 -10.06 -8.61 18.69
C GLU A 127 -10.61 -9.66 17.72
N ARG A 128 -11.68 -10.36 18.10
CA ARG A 128 -12.33 -11.35 17.23
C ARG A 128 -12.87 -10.71 15.97
N ARG A 129 -13.52 -9.56 16.09
CA ARG A 129 -14.02 -8.78 14.96
C ARG A 129 -12.89 -8.37 14.00
N ASN A 130 -11.79 -7.84 14.50
CA ASN A 130 -10.67 -7.41 13.66
C ASN A 130 -10.02 -8.59 12.94
N LYS A 131 -9.85 -9.74 13.60
CA LYS A 131 -9.37 -10.96 12.95
C LYS A 131 -10.31 -11.39 11.82
N ALA A 132 -11.62 -11.42 12.07
CA ALA A 132 -12.62 -11.76 11.04
C ALA A 132 -12.58 -10.80 9.85
N MET A 133 -12.49 -9.47 10.13
CA MET A 133 -12.39 -8.46 9.07
C MET A 133 -11.09 -8.57 8.26
N LEU A 134 -9.96 -8.88 8.91
CA LEU A 134 -8.69 -9.11 8.20
C LEU A 134 -8.75 -10.36 7.33
N CYS A 135 -9.28 -11.47 7.85
CA CYS A 135 -9.50 -12.69 7.05
C CYS A 135 -10.42 -12.41 5.85
N ALA A 136 -11.51 -11.67 6.06
CA ALA A 136 -12.40 -11.26 4.97
C ALA A 136 -11.69 -10.36 3.95
N ALA A 137 -10.87 -9.41 4.39
CA ALA A 137 -10.11 -8.53 3.50
C ALA A 137 -9.16 -9.32 2.59
N TRP A 138 -8.38 -10.26 3.13
CA TRP A 138 -7.49 -11.12 2.34
C TRP A 138 -8.26 -12.04 1.39
N ALA A 139 -9.34 -12.68 1.87
CA ALA A 139 -10.17 -13.56 1.05
C ALA A 139 -10.86 -12.81 -0.10
N LEU A 140 -11.48 -11.65 0.18
CA LEU A 140 -12.11 -10.81 -0.84
C LEU A 140 -11.09 -10.29 -1.85
N SER A 141 -9.87 -9.94 -1.43
CA SER A 141 -8.80 -9.52 -2.33
C SER A 141 -8.46 -10.61 -3.35
N ALA A 142 -8.35 -11.86 -2.90
CA ALA A 142 -8.10 -12.99 -3.79
C ALA A 142 -9.29 -13.26 -4.73
N VAL A 143 -10.52 -13.30 -4.19
CA VAL A 143 -11.74 -13.58 -4.98
C VAL A 143 -11.97 -12.52 -6.05
N LEU A 144 -11.86 -11.22 -5.70
CA LEU A 144 -12.09 -10.13 -6.64
C LEU A 144 -10.97 -10.00 -7.70
N ALA A 145 -9.79 -10.54 -7.44
CA ALA A 145 -8.71 -10.62 -8.39
C ALA A 145 -8.80 -11.81 -9.36
N LEU A 146 -9.59 -12.85 -9.05
CA LEU A 146 -9.72 -14.06 -9.89
C LEU A 146 -10.04 -13.79 -11.37
N PRO A 147 -10.89 -12.82 -11.74
CA PRO A 147 -11.16 -12.54 -13.16
C PRO A 147 -9.90 -12.24 -13.98
N GLN A 148 -8.82 -11.72 -13.37
CA GLN A 148 -7.55 -11.46 -14.07
C GLN A 148 -6.97 -12.71 -14.74
N VAL A 149 -7.13 -13.88 -14.13
CA VAL A 149 -6.63 -15.16 -14.65
C VAL A 149 -7.29 -15.51 -15.99
N PHE A 150 -8.53 -15.09 -16.20
CA PHE A 150 -9.31 -15.39 -17.41
C PHE A 150 -9.22 -14.29 -18.46
N VAL A 151 -9.11 -13.03 -18.01
CA VAL A 151 -9.15 -11.85 -18.87
C VAL A 151 -7.77 -11.55 -19.48
N PHE A 152 -6.68 -11.80 -18.74
CA PHE A 152 -5.32 -11.59 -19.26
C PHE A 152 -4.78 -12.82 -19.99
N ARG A 153 -4.09 -12.57 -21.10
CA ARG A 153 -3.41 -13.58 -21.92
C ARG A 153 -2.25 -12.96 -22.68
N THR A 154 -1.32 -13.79 -23.14
CA THR A 154 -0.28 -13.35 -24.05
C THR A 154 -0.83 -13.17 -25.46
N VAL A 155 -0.65 -11.97 -26.00
CA VAL A 155 -1.03 -11.61 -27.37
C VAL A 155 0.24 -11.32 -28.16
N SER A 156 0.41 -11.98 -29.33
CA SER A 156 1.55 -11.77 -30.21
C SER A 156 1.14 -11.12 -31.52
N ARG A 157 1.92 -10.13 -31.95
CA ARG A 157 1.82 -9.50 -33.29
C ARG A 157 3.05 -9.88 -34.13
N SER A 158 2.84 -10.38 -35.32
CA SER A 158 3.92 -10.96 -36.12
C SER A 158 4.59 -9.97 -37.09
N ARG A 159 3.97 -8.85 -37.43
CA ARG A 159 4.50 -7.83 -38.37
C ARG A 159 4.53 -6.44 -37.72
N PRO A 160 5.58 -5.61 -38.00
CA PRO A 160 6.80 -5.83 -38.77
C PRO A 160 7.84 -6.75 -38.10
N ARG A 161 7.77 -6.92 -36.77
CA ARG A 161 8.56 -7.86 -35.95
C ARG A 161 7.66 -8.53 -34.93
N ARG A 162 8.04 -9.74 -34.50
CA ARG A 162 7.31 -10.43 -33.42
C ARG A 162 7.36 -9.58 -32.14
N PHE A 163 6.18 -9.17 -31.70
CA PHE A 163 6.00 -8.37 -30.50
C PHE A 163 4.95 -9.05 -29.62
N VAL A 164 5.29 -9.36 -28.37
CA VAL A 164 4.45 -10.11 -27.44
C VAL A 164 4.08 -9.21 -26.25
N GLN A 165 2.81 -9.19 -25.90
CA GLN A 165 2.31 -8.47 -24.73
C GLN A 165 1.40 -9.35 -23.88
N CYS A 166 1.38 -9.09 -22.56
CA CYS A 166 0.38 -9.59 -21.64
C CYS A 166 -0.75 -8.55 -21.59
N ALA A 167 -1.90 -8.85 -22.20
CA ALA A 167 -2.97 -7.90 -22.38
C ALA A 167 -4.36 -8.56 -22.34
N THR A 168 -5.40 -7.72 -22.27
CA THR A 168 -6.81 -8.13 -22.30
C THR A 168 -7.39 -8.17 -23.71
N VAL A 169 -6.57 -7.87 -24.72
CA VAL A 169 -6.99 -7.77 -26.12
C VAL A 169 -7.64 -9.08 -26.60
N GLY A 170 -8.87 -8.97 -27.11
CA GLY A 170 -9.67 -10.09 -27.60
C GLY A 170 -10.23 -11.01 -26.50
N SER A 171 -10.16 -10.62 -25.23
CA SER A 171 -10.83 -11.32 -24.12
C SER A 171 -12.26 -10.87 -23.93
N PHE A 172 -12.61 -9.70 -24.45
CA PHE A 172 -13.96 -9.15 -24.44
C PHE A 172 -14.53 -9.14 -25.86
N ALA A 173 -15.79 -9.54 -26.01
CA ALA A 173 -16.48 -9.53 -27.30
C ALA A 173 -16.85 -8.11 -27.76
N ALA A 174 -17.07 -7.19 -26.82
CA ALA A 174 -17.46 -5.82 -27.07
C ALA A 174 -16.77 -4.85 -26.10
N HIS A 175 -16.52 -3.62 -26.56
CA HIS A 175 -15.86 -2.57 -25.77
C HIS A 175 -16.59 -2.25 -24.46
N TRP A 176 -17.93 -2.30 -24.44
CA TRP A 176 -18.70 -2.03 -23.22
C TRP A 176 -18.41 -3.07 -22.11
N GLN A 177 -18.08 -4.33 -22.46
CA GLN A 177 -17.71 -5.37 -21.49
C GLN A 177 -16.38 -5.06 -20.84
N GLU A 178 -15.40 -4.60 -21.60
CA GLU A 178 -14.10 -4.14 -21.10
C GLU A 178 -14.27 -2.93 -20.18
N THR A 179 -15.08 -1.95 -20.59
CA THR A 179 -15.40 -0.78 -19.78
C THR A 179 -16.10 -1.18 -18.49
N LEU A 180 -17.09 -2.08 -18.53
CA LEU A 180 -17.78 -2.58 -17.35
C LEU A 180 -16.82 -3.28 -16.38
N TYR A 181 -15.91 -4.11 -16.90
CA TYR A 181 -14.89 -4.77 -16.09
C TYR A 181 -13.92 -3.77 -15.42
N ASN A 182 -13.47 -2.77 -16.16
CA ASN A 182 -12.60 -1.73 -15.63
C ASN A 182 -13.32 -0.88 -14.57
N MET A 183 -14.60 -0.54 -14.80
CA MET A 183 -15.43 0.20 -13.83
C MET A 183 -15.70 -0.64 -12.57
N PHE A 184 -15.94 -1.93 -12.70
CA PHE A 184 -16.08 -2.84 -11.57
C PHE A 184 -14.80 -2.88 -10.74
N THR A 185 -13.64 -3.09 -11.37
CA THR A 185 -12.35 -3.10 -10.70
C THR A 185 -12.05 -1.77 -10.00
N PHE A 186 -12.29 -0.65 -10.66
CA PHE A 186 -12.16 0.69 -10.09
C PHE A 186 -13.07 0.90 -8.89
N SER A 187 -14.33 0.50 -9.01
CA SER A 187 -15.31 0.66 -7.93
C SER A 187 -14.91 -0.15 -6.69
N CYS A 188 -14.49 -1.40 -6.87
CA CYS A 188 -14.07 -2.25 -5.77
C CYS A 188 -12.73 -1.83 -5.16
N LEU A 189 -11.79 -1.31 -5.96
CA LEU A 189 -10.44 -0.98 -5.50
C LEU A 189 -10.34 0.43 -4.90
N PHE A 190 -11.15 1.37 -5.35
CA PHE A 190 -11.06 2.77 -4.94
C PHE A 190 -12.36 3.35 -4.41
N LEU A 191 -13.47 3.32 -5.16
CA LEU A 191 -14.71 4.00 -4.76
C LEU A 191 -15.32 3.40 -3.50
N LEU A 192 -15.46 2.08 -3.43
CA LEU A 192 -16.02 1.39 -2.26
C LEU A 192 -15.16 1.58 -0.99
N PRO A 193 -13.84 1.36 -1.03
CA PRO A 193 -12.96 1.70 0.08
C PRO A 193 -13.10 3.16 0.51
N LEU A 194 -13.06 4.10 -0.44
CA LEU A 194 -13.19 5.52 -0.16
C LEU A 194 -14.51 5.86 0.53
N LEU A 195 -15.63 5.34 0.01
CA LEU A 195 -16.96 5.57 0.61
C LEU A 195 -17.02 5.09 2.05
N VAL A 196 -16.55 3.86 2.33
CA VAL A 196 -16.53 3.30 3.69
C VAL A 196 -15.67 4.16 4.60
N MET A 197 -14.49 4.59 4.15
CA MET A 197 -13.60 5.45 4.92
C MET A 197 -14.23 6.80 5.23
N VAL A 198 -14.84 7.47 4.26
CA VAL A 198 -15.54 8.75 4.44
C VAL A 198 -16.68 8.62 5.44
N LEU A 199 -17.48 7.56 5.34
CA LEU A 199 -18.56 7.29 6.30
C LEU A 199 -18.03 7.03 7.72
N CYS A 200 -16.96 6.27 7.87
CA CYS A 200 -16.33 6.01 9.16
C CYS A 200 -15.84 7.29 9.83
N TYR A 201 -15.07 8.11 9.10
CA TYR A 201 -14.49 9.34 9.65
C TYR A 201 -15.53 10.44 9.84
N GLY A 202 -16.54 10.53 8.97
CA GLY A 202 -17.68 11.42 9.15
C GLY A 202 -18.44 11.12 10.45
N ARG A 203 -18.71 9.85 10.73
CA ARG A 203 -19.34 9.41 12.00
C ARG A 203 -18.44 9.64 13.22
N ILE A 204 -17.14 9.45 13.10
CA ILE A 204 -16.18 9.77 14.17
C ILE A 204 -16.22 11.25 14.48
N LEU A 205 -16.17 12.12 13.46
CA LEU A 205 -16.22 13.58 13.65
C LEU A 205 -17.55 14.01 14.28
N ALA A 206 -18.68 13.47 13.82
CA ALA A 206 -19.99 13.74 14.40
C ALA A 206 -20.06 13.33 15.88
N ALA A 207 -19.53 12.14 16.24
CA ALA A 207 -19.49 11.67 17.62
C ALA A 207 -18.60 12.54 18.53
N ILE A 208 -17.46 13.03 18.01
CA ILE A 208 -16.58 13.95 18.76
C ILE A 208 -17.25 15.31 18.96
N SER A 209 -17.85 15.86 17.90
CA SER A 209 -18.54 17.17 17.95
C SER A 209 -19.76 17.14 18.87
N GLY A 210 -20.55 16.06 18.85
CA GLY A 210 -21.68 15.89 19.76
C GLY A 210 -21.23 15.90 21.23
N ARG A 211 -20.16 15.15 21.57
CA ARG A 211 -19.62 15.12 22.94
C ARG A 211 -19.06 16.47 23.41
N MET A 212 -18.58 17.31 22.51
CA MET A 212 -18.11 18.66 22.85
C MET A 212 -19.28 19.63 23.12
N LYS A 213 -20.41 19.49 22.43
CA LYS A 213 -21.60 20.32 22.63
C LYS A 213 -22.26 20.04 24.00
N ASP A 214 -22.27 18.78 24.44
CA ASP A 214 -22.85 18.37 25.72
C ASP A 214 -22.06 18.87 26.94
N THR A 215 -20.88 19.44 26.79
CA THR A 215 -20.04 19.98 27.87
C THR A 215 -20.43 21.41 28.28
N GLY A 216 -21.43 22.03 27.66
CA GLY A 216 -21.86 23.42 27.87
C GLY A 216 -22.84 23.64 29.04
N VAL A 217 -23.31 22.60 29.76
CA VAL A 217 -24.36 22.72 30.75
C VAL A 217 -23.91 22.18 32.13
N SER A 218 -23.84 23.08 33.14
CA SER A 218 -23.74 22.92 34.58
C SER A 218 -22.41 22.45 35.21
N SER A 219 -21.95 23.28 36.17
CA SER A 219 -20.61 23.22 36.79
C SER A 219 -20.38 22.12 37.85
N GLN A 220 -21.37 21.44 38.34
CA GLN A 220 -21.21 20.41 39.38
C GLN A 220 -21.10 18.96 38.87
N GLU A 221 -21.69 18.64 37.72
CA GLU A 221 -21.47 17.34 37.03
C GLU A 221 -20.15 17.24 36.26
N ILE A 222 -19.38 18.33 36.20
CA ILE A 222 -18.21 18.49 35.31
C ILE A 222 -17.08 17.52 35.67
N GLN A 223 -16.86 17.13 36.93
CA GLN A 223 -15.71 16.29 37.27
C GLN A 223 -15.90 14.80 36.92
N LEU A 224 -17.08 14.25 37.17
CA LEU A 224 -17.40 12.85 36.82
C LEU A 224 -17.60 12.67 35.30
N ARG A 225 -18.28 13.62 34.64
CA ARG A 225 -18.47 13.65 33.17
C ARG A 225 -17.18 13.94 32.40
N ARG A 226 -16.27 14.75 32.95
CA ARG A 226 -14.96 15.04 32.32
C ARG A 226 -14.08 13.79 32.19
N SER A 227 -14.16 12.85 33.13
CA SER A 227 -13.49 11.57 33.06
C SER A 227 -14.11 10.64 32.00
N TYR A 228 -15.42 10.70 31.77
CA TYR A 228 -16.16 9.87 30.80
C TYR A 228 -16.05 10.39 29.37
N ASN A 229 -16.01 11.72 29.16
CA ASN A 229 -15.99 12.36 27.85
C ASN A 229 -14.58 12.55 27.26
N ASN A 230 -13.52 12.38 28.04
CA ASN A 230 -12.15 12.49 27.55
C ASN A 230 -11.76 11.24 26.73
N ILE A 231 -11.64 11.39 25.41
CA ILE A 231 -11.01 10.37 24.57
C ILE A 231 -9.55 10.23 25.02
N PRO A 232 -9.10 9.04 25.48
CA PRO A 232 -7.72 8.85 25.91
C PRO A 232 -6.72 9.30 24.85
N ARG A 233 -5.65 10.00 25.24
CA ARG A 233 -4.62 10.52 24.32
C ARG A 233 -4.09 9.46 23.36
N ALA A 234 -4.03 8.20 23.78
CA ALA A 234 -3.61 7.09 22.93
C ALA A 234 -4.60 6.82 21.78
N ARG A 235 -5.92 6.89 22.04
CA ARG A 235 -6.96 6.73 21.01
C ARG A 235 -6.92 7.87 20.01
N MET A 236 -6.73 9.11 20.47
CA MET A 236 -6.62 10.27 19.61
C MET A 236 -5.37 10.21 18.72
N ARG A 237 -4.24 9.72 19.26
CA ARG A 237 -3.01 9.52 18.46
C ARG A 237 -3.22 8.51 17.35
N THR A 238 -3.82 7.36 17.64
CA THR A 238 -4.09 6.31 16.64
C THR A 238 -5.16 6.74 15.64
N LEU A 239 -6.11 7.58 16.02
CA LEU A 239 -7.06 8.20 15.10
C LEU A 239 -6.34 9.14 14.12
N LYS A 240 -5.50 10.06 14.60
CA LYS A 240 -4.72 10.95 13.75
C LYS A 240 -3.86 10.16 12.76
N MET A 241 -3.19 9.10 13.22
CA MET A 241 -2.43 8.20 12.36
C MET A 241 -3.30 7.62 11.23
N SER A 242 -4.46 7.06 11.57
CA SER A 242 -5.34 6.45 10.56
C SER A 242 -5.95 7.46 9.59
N ILE A 243 -6.24 8.69 10.03
CA ILE A 243 -6.66 9.77 9.14
C ILE A 243 -5.56 10.09 8.13
N VAL A 244 -4.31 10.17 8.55
CA VAL A 244 -3.19 10.46 7.65
C VAL A 244 -2.99 9.32 6.64
N ILE A 245 -3.09 8.04 7.06
CA ILE A 245 -3.03 6.87 6.16
C ILE A 245 -4.12 6.96 5.08
N VAL A 246 -5.35 7.31 5.46
CA VAL A 246 -6.45 7.45 4.48
C VAL A 246 -6.23 8.64 3.55
N LEU A 247 -5.76 9.76 4.08
CA LEU A 247 -5.46 10.94 3.25
C LEU A 247 -4.33 10.64 2.25
N THR A 248 -3.28 9.93 2.66
CA THR A 248 -2.20 9.52 1.73
C THR A 248 -2.72 8.58 0.65
N PHE A 249 -3.58 7.60 1.00
CA PHE A 249 -4.24 6.72 0.03
C PHE A 249 -5.04 7.54 -1.00
N VAL A 250 -5.91 8.45 -0.55
CA VAL A 250 -6.74 9.28 -1.43
C VAL A 250 -5.87 10.17 -2.33
N VAL A 251 -4.92 10.90 -1.77
CA VAL A 251 -4.06 11.81 -2.53
C VAL A 251 -3.22 11.08 -3.56
N CYS A 252 -2.64 9.94 -3.20
CA CYS A 252 -1.77 9.19 -4.10
C CYS A 252 -2.54 8.53 -5.25
N TRP A 253 -3.74 7.97 -5.01
CA TRP A 253 -4.46 7.20 -6.02
C TRP A 253 -5.47 7.99 -6.84
N THR A 254 -6.03 9.09 -6.31
CA THR A 254 -7.04 9.89 -7.02
C THR A 254 -6.59 10.36 -8.41
N PRO A 255 -5.37 10.90 -8.62
CA PRO A 255 -4.97 11.37 -9.95
C PRO A 255 -4.95 10.25 -10.99
N TYR A 256 -4.46 9.06 -10.63
CA TYR A 256 -4.44 7.90 -11.51
C TYR A 256 -5.86 7.47 -11.92
N TYR A 257 -6.79 7.41 -10.97
CA TYR A 257 -8.16 7.00 -11.25
C TYR A 257 -8.96 8.05 -12.01
N LEU A 258 -8.71 9.33 -11.78
CA LEU A 258 -9.33 10.42 -12.58
C LEU A 258 -8.89 10.35 -14.04
N LEU A 259 -7.61 10.08 -14.30
CA LEU A 259 -7.12 9.85 -15.65
C LEU A 259 -7.78 8.64 -16.29
N GLY A 260 -7.92 7.52 -15.54
CA GLY A 260 -8.59 6.31 -16.01
C GLY A 260 -10.05 6.54 -16.37
N LEU A 261 -10.79 7.25 -15.52
CA LEU A 261 -12.18 7.64 -15.79
C LEU A 261 -12.29 8.46 -17.08
N TRP A 262 -11.43 9.45 -17.24
CA TRP A 262 -11.41 10.26 -18.45
C TRP A 262 -11.16 9.43 -19.71
N TYR A 263 -10.20 8.51 -19.66
CA TYR A 263 -9.89 7.58 -20.73
C TYR A 263 -11.09 6.68 -21.11
N TRP A 264 -11.79 6.12 -20.11
CA TRP A 264 -12.90 5.19 -20.37
C TRP A 264 -14.14 5.85 -20.95
N PHE A 265 -14.41 7.12 -20.59
CA PHE A 265 -15.57 7.87 -21.06
C PHE A 265 -15.30 8.77 -22.29
N SER A 266 -14.06 8.91 -22.71
CA SER A 266 -13.67 9.74 -23.86
C SER A 266 -12.73 9.00 -24.80
N PRO A 267 -13.21 8.02 -25.58
CA PRO A 267 -12.38 7.20 -26.50
C PRO A 267 -11.59 8.04 -27.54
N GLU A 268 -12.08 9.24 -27.87
CA GLU A 268 -11.41 10.18 -28.78
C GLU A 268 -10.04 10.68 -28.27
N MET A 269 -9.78 10.56 -26.97
CA MET A 269 -8.51 10.95 -26.37
C MET A 269 -7.35 10.05 -26.81
N LEU A 270 -7.63 8.76 -27.07
CA LEU A 270 -6.66 7.78 -27.60
C LEU A 270 -6.25 8.10 -29.03
N THR A 271 -7.24 8.46 -29.87
CA THR A 271 -7.01 8.67 -31.31
C THR A 271 -6.35 10.00 -31.61
N ARG A 272 -6.46 11.01 -30.72
CA ARG A 272 -5.92 12.36 -30.93
C ARG A 272 -4.54 12.60 -30.30
N GLY A 273 -3.93 11.62 -29.62
CA GLY A 273 -2.58 11.77 -29.01
C GLY A 273 -2.50 12.88 -27.93
N LYS A 274 -3.65 13.32 -27.38
CA LYS A 274 -3.72 14.43 -26.41
C LYS A 274 -3.10 14.14 -25.06
N VAL A 275 -2.99 12.86 -24.70
CA VAL A 275 -2.38 12.44 -23.42
C VAL A 275 -1.12 11.65 -23.71
N PRO A 276 0.06 12.08 -23.22
CA PRO A 276 1.28 11.31 -23.39
C PRO A 276 1.16 9.97 -22.65
N PRO A 277 1.55 8.83 -23.26
CA PRO A 277 1.49 7.51 -22.63
C PRO A 277 2.26 7.45 -21.29
N SER A 278 3.26 8.32 -21.13
CA SER A 278 4.04 8.44 -19.90
C SER A 278 3.25 8.94 -18.70
N LEU A 279 2.15 9.69 -18.90
CA LEU A 279 1.38 10.28 -17.81
C LEU A 279 0.72 9.21 -16.94
N SER A 280 0.10 8.19 -17.53
CA SER A 280 -0.51 7.09 -16.78
C SER A 280 0.51 6.33 -15.93
N HIS A 281 1.71 6.12 -16.45
CA HIS A 281 2.80 5.48 -15.70
C HIS A 281 3.29 6.37 -14.53
N ILE A 282 3.43 7.68 -14.74
CA ILE A 282 3.84 8.62 -13.67
C ILE A 282 2.79 8.64 -12.56
N LEU A 283 1.51 8.71 -12.90
CA LEU A 283 0.42 8.71 -11.93
C LEU A 283 0.29 7.36 -11.20
N PHE A 284 0.56 6.25 -11.88
CA PHE A 284 0.62 4.94 -11.25
C PHE A 284 1.76 4.84 -10.24
N LEU A 285 2.96 5.32 -10.58
CA LEU A 285 4.10 5.40 -9.64
C LEU A 285 3.79 6.30 -8.44
N PHE A 286 3.08 7.41 -8.68
CA PHE A 286 2.60 8.26 -7.60
C PHE A 286 1.62 7.53 -6.68
N GLY A 287 0.74 6.67 -7.23
CA GLY A 287 -0.09 5.75 -6.45
C GLY A 287 0.73 4.78 -5.61
N LEU A 288 1.75 4.15 -6.19
CA LEU A 288 2.64 3.21 -5.50
C LEU A 288 3.44 3.87 -4.36
N PHE A 289 3.66 5.18 -4.40
CA PHE A 289 4.30 5.91 -3.30
C PHE A 289 3.54 5.78 -1.97
N ASN A 290 2.22 5.52 -2.01
CA ASN A 290 1.41 5.24 -0.81
C ASN A 290 2.02 4.12 0.04
N THR A 291 2.49 3.03 -0.58
CA THR A 291 3.08 1.89 0.15
C THR A 291 4.36 2.25 0.93
N CYS A 292 5.03 3.33 0.54
CA CYS A 292 6.19 3.86 1.27
C CYS A 292 5.76 4.76 2.43
N LEU A 293 4.63 5.48 2.28
CA LEU A 293 4.15 6.44 3.27
C LEU A 293 3.52 5.76 4.49
N ASP A 294 2.79 4.67 4.29
CA ASP A 294 2.06 3.98 5.35
C ASP A 294 2.95 3.57 6.55
N PRO A 295 4.11 2.91 6.37
CA PRO A 295 5.00 2.59 7.47
C PRO A 295 5.68 3.82 8.07
N LEU A 296 5.93 4.88 7.30
CA LEU A 296 6.48 6.14 7.81
C LEU A 296 5.47 6.83 8.73
N VAL A 297 4.20 6.90 8.33
CA VAL A 297 3.11 7.42 9.15
C VAL A 297 3.00 6.62 10.45
N TYR A 298 3.01 5.28 10.37
CA TYR A 298 3.02 4.43 11.55
C TYR A 298 4.22 4.73 12.47
N GLY A 299 5.40 4.86 11.90
CA GLY A 299 6.63 5.20 12.62
C GLY A 299 6.53 6.53 13.35
N LEU A 300 6.04 7.59 12.69
CA LEU A 300 5.90 8.92 13.26
C LEU A 300 4.94 8.96 14.46
N PHE A 301 3.84 8.20 14.39
CA PHE A 301 2.82 8.19 15.44
C PHE A 301 3.05 7.16 16.55
N THR A 302 4.05 6.27 16.42
CA THR A 302 4.27 5.17 17.39
C THR A 302 5.57 5.34 18.15
N VAL A 303 5.47 5.68 19.44
CA VAL A 303 6.64 5.87 20.35
C VAL A 303 7.47 4.57 20.48
N HIS A 304 6.82 3.40 20.45
CA HIS A 304 7.51 2.12 20.49
C HIS A 304 8.40 1.87 19.28
N PHE A 305 7.95 2.24 18.08
CA PHE A 305 8.73 2.12 16.86
C PHE A 305 10.03 2.93 16.94
N HIS A 306 9.94 4.17 17.41
CA HIS A 306 11.14 5.01 17.64
C HIS A 306 12.12 4.40 18.65
N ARG A 307 11.61 3.78 19.73
CA ARG A 307 12.47 3.13 20.72
C ARG A 307 13.17 1.90 20.15
N GLU A 308 12.43 1.05 19.43
CA GLU A 308 12.99 -0.14 18.79
C GLU A 308 14.00 0.21 17.69
N MET A 309 13.68 1.18 16.82
CA MET A 309 14.61 1.66 15.79
C MET A 309 15.89 2.23 16.41
N ARG A 310 15.79 3.03 17.49
CA ARG A 310 16.96 3.53 18.22
C ARG A 310 17.79 2.40 18.85
N ARG A 311 17.15 1.33 19.33
CA ARG A 311 17.86 0.13 19.84
C ARG A 311 18.63 -0.58 18.74
N VAL A 312 18.00 -0.77 17.58
CA VAL A 312 18.62 -1.40 16.41
C VAL A 312 19.81 -0.59 15.89
N CYS A 313 19.62 0.73 15.73
CA CYS A 313 20.71 1.62 15.31
C CYS A 313 21.88 1.64 16.31
N ARG A 314 21.58 1.59 17.62
CA ARG A 314 22.62 1.52 18.67
C ARG A 314 23.33 0.16 18.70
N CYS A 315 22.60 -0.93 18.47
CA CYS A 315 23.16 -2.27 18.41
C CYS A 315 24.08 -2.44 17.19
N GLY A 316 23.66 -1.94 16.02
CA GLY A 316 24.48 -1.89 14.81
C GLY A 316 25.77 -1.07 15.00
N ARG A 317 25.66 0.09 15.66
CA ARG A 317 26.82 0.95 15.96
C ARG A 317 27.81 0.30 16.94
N ARG A 318 27.30 -0.44 17.97
CA ARG A 318 28.14 -1.19 18.89
C ARG A 318 28.83 -2.38 18.21
N ARG A 319 28.12 -3.09 17.31
CA ARG A 319 28.69 -4.20 16.54
C ARG A 319 29.79 -3.70 15.60
N HIS A 320 29.57 -2.59 14.91
CA HIS A 320 30.60 -1.97 14.06
C HIS A 320 31.81 -1.50 14.88
N GLN A 321 31.60 -0.92 16.07
CA GLN A 321 32.72 -0.53 16.95
C GLN A 321 33.46 -1.73 17.48
N GLN A 322 32.80 -2.86 17.79
CA GLN A 322 33.44 -4.09 18.17
C GLN A 322 34.23 -4.73 17.02
N GLU A 323 33.69 -4.73 15.81
CA GLU A 323 34.40 -5.22 14.62
C GLU A 323 35.64 -4.37 14.32
N VAL A 324 35.56 -3.06 14.39
CA VAL A 324 36.68 -2.13 14.21
C VAL A 324 37.72 -2.33 15.34
N ALA A 325 37.28 -2.49 16.59
CA ALA A 325 38.19 -2.75 17.72
C ALA A 325 38.87 -4.09 17.60
N SER A 326 38.18 -5.14 17.17
CA SER A 326 38.78 -6.47 16.96
C SER A 326 39.78 -6.51 15.79
N THR A 327 39.51 -5.69 14.75
CA THR A 327 40.44 -5.57 13.61
C THR A 327 41.70 -4.81 14.03
N LEU A 328 41.59 -3.80 14.88
CA LEU A 328 42.73 -3.05 15.41
C LEU A 328 43.57 -3.86 16.42
N THR A 329 42.91 -4.68 17.27
CA THR A 329 43.63 -5.54 18.22
C THR A 329 44.25 -6.79 17.56
N GLY A 330 43.68 -7.26 16.44
CA GLY A 330 44.26 -8.37 15.64
C GLY A 330 45.57 -8.01 14.94
N SER A 331 45.84 -6.73 14.71
CA SER A 331 47.04 -6.23 14.01
C SER A 331 48.25 -6.08 14.94
N PHE A 332 48.14 -6.27 16.27
CA PHE A 332 49.22 -6.09 17.25
C PHE A 332 49.73 -7.38 17.87
N ARG A 333 49.47 -8.58 17.31
CA ARG A 333 50.19 -9.79 17.64
C ARG A 333 51.37 -10.02 16.69
N VAL A 334 52.39 -9.18 16.80
CA VAL A 334 53.71 -9.49 16.29
C VAL A 334 54.44 -10.32 17.33
N SER A 335 54.87 -11.52 16.95
CA SER A 335 55.68 -12.45 17.70
C SER A 335 56.97 -11.80 18.22
N ILE A 336 57.17 -11.78 19.53
CA ILE A 336 58.48 -11.66 20.11
C ILE A 336 58.96 -13.10 20.40
N THR A 337 59.75 -13.65 19.49
CA THR A 337 60.55 -14.81 19.74
C THR A 337 61.90 -14.29 20.31
N VAL A 338 62.14 -14.53 21.60
CA VAL A 338 63.45 -14.31 22.23
C VAL A 338 64.27 -15.57 22.06
N VAL A 339 65.44 -15.42 21.49
CA VAL A 339 66.53 -16.41 21.44
C VAL A 339 67.18 -16.55 22.82
#